data_a692ffe61a79dff779026df9c90b7bb3
#
_entry.id   a692ffe61a79dff779026df9c90b7bb3
#
_cell.length_a   1.000
_cell.length_b   1.000
_cell.length_c   1.000
_cell.angle_alpha   90.00
_cell.angle_beta   90.00
_cell.angle_gamma   90.00
#
_symmetry.space_group_name_H-M   'P 1'
#
loop_
_entity.id
_entity.type
_entity.pdbx_description
1 polymer ?
#
loop_
_entity_poly.entity_id
_entity_poly.type
_entity_poly.pdbx_seq_one_letter_code
_entity_poly.pdbx_strand_id
1 'polypeptide(L)'
;MAQWLSERLGQQVVVDNRAGAGSNIAAEGVVNAPPDGYTLLLVGATNAINATLYEKLNFNFIRDIAPVCGIIRVPLIMEVHPSVPVKTVAEFIAYAKAHPGKINMGSGGIGTTLHVSGELFKMMTGADMLHVPYRGAGSMLTDLLGGQDQFLINPLTGLNFFKRRMGLALN
;
A
#
# COMPACT_ATOMS: atom_id res chain seq x y z
N MET A 1 9.51 5.52 15.95
CA MET A 1 10.08 4.20 16.29
C MET A 1 11.58 4.27 16.50
N ALA A 2 12.40 4.71 15.54
CA ALA A 2 13.85 4.79 15.72
C ALA A 2 14.26 5.63 16.95
N GLN A 3 13.69 6.82 17.12
CA GLN A 3 13.94 7.64 18.31
C GLN A 3 13.59 6.88 19.60
N TRP A 4 12.41 6.26 19.67
CA TRP A 4 11.98 5.49 20.84
C TRP A 4 12.90 4.31 21.15
N LEU A 5 13.36 3.60 20.09
CA LEU A 5 14.36 2.53 20.24
C LEU A 5 15.69 3.07 20.75
N SER A 6 16.15 4.21 20.21
CA SER A 6 17.39 4.84 20.64
C SER A 6 17.38 5.19 22.14
N GLU A 7 16.28 5.75 22.62
CA GLU A 7 16.09 6.09 24.03
C GLU A 7 16.06 4.87 24.95
N ARG A 8 15.46 3.76 24.47
CA ARG A 8 15.32 2.52 25.27
C ARG A 8 16.58 1.66 25.28
N LEU A 9 17.31 1.62 24.17
CA LEU A 9 18.50 0.79 24.02
C LEU A 9 19.79 1.53 24.38
N GLY A 10 19.74 2.84 24.62
CA GLY A 10 20.92 3.66 24.91
C GLY A 10 21.90 3.76 23.73
N GLN A 11 21.45 3.41 22.52
CA GLN A 11 22.24 3.43 21.29
C GLN A 11 21.45 4.12 20.19
N GLN A 12 22.13 4.89 19.33
CA GLN A 12 21.49 5.59 18.24
C GLN A 12 20.99 4.62 17.16
N VAL A 13 19.70 4.66 16.85
CA VAL A 13 19.08 3.93 15.73
C VAL A 13 18.95 4.89 14.56
N VAL A 14 19.66 4.62 13.47
CA VAL A 14 19.67 5.41 12.23
C VAL A 14 18.68 4.82 11.24
N VAL A 15 17.81 5.67 10.67
CA VAL A 15 16.88 5.27 9.60
C VAL A 15 17.54 5.51 8.26
N ASP A 16 17.70 4.44 7.47
CA ASP A 16 18.18 4.48 6.09
C ASP A 16 17.02 4.15 5.12
N ASN A 17 16.59 5.12 4.33
CA ASN A 17 15.49 4.96 3.38
C ASN A 17 16.02 4.57 1.99
N ARG A 18 15.96 3.29 1.64
CA ARG A 18 16.36 2.74 0.35
C ARG A 18 15.16 2.49 -0.54
N ALA A 19 14.78 3.52 -1.33
CA ALA A 19 13.65 3.42 -2.24
C ALA A 19 14.02 2.66 -3.52
N GLY A 20 13.01 2.01 -4.14
CA GLY A 20 13.12 1.39 -5.46
C GLY A 20 12.74 -0.09 -5.48
N ALA A 21 12.45 -0.58 -6.69
CA ALA A 21 12.07 -1.96 -7.00
C ALA A 21 11.00 -2.54 -6.04
N GLY A 22 9.98 -1.74 -5.68
CA GLY A 22 8.94 -2.19 -4.74
C GLY A 22 9.47 -2.55 -3.35
N SER A 23 10.48 -1.83 -2.83
CA SER A 23 11.19 -2.09 -1.58
C SER A 23 12.19 -3.26 -1.61
N ASN A 24 12.42 -3.89 -2.76
CA ASN A 24 13.37 -5.01 -2.86
C ASN A 24 14.81 -4.56 -2.62
N ILE A 25 15.18 -3.31 -3.00
CA ILE A 25 16.53 -2.75 -2.74
C ILE A 25 16.83 -2.69 -1.24
N ALA A 26 15.85 -2.28 -0.43
CA ALA A 26 16.02 -2.25 1.01
C ALA A 26 16.12 -3.67 1.60
N ALA A 27 15.28 -4.60 1.13
CA ALA A 27 15.30 -5.99 1.58
C ALA A 27 16.63 -6.68 1.26
N GLU A 28 17.14 -6.53 0.02
CA GLU A 28 18.43 -7.08 -0.41
C GLU A 28 19.60 -6.51 0.42
N GLY A 29 19.54 -5.21 0.76
CA GLY A 29 20.53 -4.59 1.62
C GLY A 29 20.61 -5.19 3.02
N VAL A 30 19.48 -5.63 3.57
CA VAL A 30 19.44 -6.29 4.89
C VAL A 30 19.85 -7.75 4.78
N VAL A 31 19.41 -8.47 3.76
CA VAL A 31 19.82 -9.87 3.51
C VAL A 31 21.35 -10.01 3.37
N ASN A 32 21.99 -9.01 2.75
CA ASN A 32 23.46 -8.99 2.56
C ASN A 32 24.23 -8.42 3.76
N ALA A 33 23.53 -7.91 4.79
CA ALA A 33 24.18 -7.41 6.00
C ALA A 33 24.60 -8.55 6.93
N PRO A 34 25.60 -8.34 7.82
CA PRO A 34 25.92 -9.31 8.86
C PRO A 34 24.70 -9.66 9.72
N PRO A 35 24.44 -10.94 10.04
CA PRO A 35 23.28 -11.35 10.84
C PRO A 35 23.54 -11.17 12.34
N ASP A 36 24.03 -10.01 12.73
CA ASP A 36 24.42 -9.65 14.10
C ASP A 36 23.32 -8.94 14.90
N GLY A 37 22.15 -8.69 14.25
CA GLY A 37 21.01 -8.01 14.86
C GLY A 37 21.07 -6.47 14.83
N TYR A 38 22.12 -5.88 14.29
CA TYR A 38 22.25 -4.42 14.17
C TYR A 38 21.64 -3.84 12.89
N THR A 39 21.31 -4.68 11.91
CA THR A 39 20.62 -4.25 10.70
C THR A 39 19.21 -4.84 10.67
N LEU A 40 18.20 -3.96 10.74
CA LEU A 40 16.80 -4.34 10.79
C LEU A 40 16.05 -3.83 9.56
N LEU A 41 15.10 -4.62 9.07
CA LEU A 41 14.20 -4.23 7.98
C LEU A 41 12.80 -3.94 8.51
N LEU A 42 12.28 -2.75 8.24
CA LEU A 42 10.87 -2.46 8.42
C LEU A 42 10.11 -2.95 7.18
N VAL A 43 9.27 -3.95 7.35
CA VAL A 43 8.56 -4.61 6.25
C VAL A 43 7.07 -4.29 6.25
N GLY A 44 6.48 -4.37 5.06
CA GLY A 44 5.04 -4.36 4.85
C GLY A 44 4.59 -5.54 3.99
N ALA A 45 3.29 -5.63 3.71
CA ALA A 45 2.73 -6.68 2.85
C ALA A 45 3.35 -6.70 1.45
N THR A 46 3.83 -5.57 0.94
CA THR A 46 4.52 -5.46 -0.36
C THR A 46 5.71 -6.41 -0.47
N ASN A 47 6.50 -6.58 0.60
CA ASN A 47 7.66 -7.47 0.58
C ASN A 47 7.25 -8.95 0.43
N ALA A 48 6.14 -9.35 1.05
CA ALA A 48 5.59 -10.70 0.88
C ALA A 48 4.99 -10.90 -0.53
N ILE A 49 4.30 -9.89 -1.06
CA ILE A 49 3.76 -9.89 -2.43
C ILE A 49 4.89 -10.03 -3.46
N ASN A 50 5.99 -9.29 -3.27
CA ASN A 50 7.14 -9.31 -4.16
C ASN A 50 7.81 -10.68 -4.26
N ALA A 51 7.75 -11.49 -3.20
CA ALA A 51 8.28 -12.85 -3.22
C ALA A 51 7.65 -13.74 -4.31
N THR A 52 6.41 -13.39 -4.74
CA THR A 52 5.69 -14.11 -5.81
C THR A 52 5.64 -13.28 -7.11
N LEU A 53 5.59 -11.96 -7.00
CA LEU A 53 5.42 -11.07 -8.15
C LEU A 53 6.69 -10.94 -9.00
N TYR A 54 7.86 -10.96 -8.36
CA TYR A 54 9.14 -10.82 -9.06
C TYR A 54 9.73 -12.21 -9.34
N GLU A 55 9.86 -12.57 -10.61
CA GLU A 55 10.39 -13.88 -11.04
C GLU A 55 11.86 -14.09 -10.64
N LYS A 56 12.63 -13.02 -10.54
CA LYS A 56 14.07 -13.05 -10.24
C LYS A 56 14.41 -12.09 -9.10
N LEU A 57 14.49 -12.62 -7.89
CA LEU A 57 15.07 -11.93 -6.74
C LEU A 57 16.37 -12.63 -6.36
N ASN A 58 17.39 -11.84 -5.97
CA ASN A 58 18.68 -12.35 -5.50
C ASN A 58 18.60 -12.91 -4.06
N PHE A 59 17.41 -12.92 -3.47
CA PHE A 59 17.13 -13.39 -2.11
C PHE A 59 15.74 -14.04 -2.03
N ASN A 60 15.50 -14.80 -0.98
CA ASN A 60 14.19 -15.33 -0.63
C ASN A 60 13.70 -14.66 0.64
N PHE A 61 12.68 -13.82 0.53
CA PHE A 61 12.17 -13.01 1.63
C PHE A 61 11.76 -13.84 2.87
N ILE A 62 11.18 -15.03 2.65
CA ILE A 62 10.69 -15.89 3.74
C ILE A 62 11.84 -16.64 4.41
N ARG A 63 12.84 -17.11 3.63
CA ARG A 63 13.96 -17.90 4.10
C ARG A 63 15.07 -17.05 4.70
N ASP A 64 15.37 -15.92 4.07
CA ASP A 64 16.61 -15.17 4.33
C ASP A 64 16.43 -14.02 5.33
N ILE A 65 15.18 -13.77 5.80
CA ILE A 65 14.87 -12.72 6.77
C ILE A 65 14.18 -13.35 8.01
N ALA A 66 14.79 -13.20 9.16
CA ALA A 66 14.20 -13.64 10.42
C ALA A 66 13.18 -12.60 10.92
N PRO A 67 11.93 -12.98 11.20
CA PRO A 67 10.94 -12.08 11.77
C PRO A 67 11.27 -11.77 13.23
N VAL A 68 11.22 -10.48 13.61
CA VAL A 68 11.44 -10.03 14.99
C VAL A 68 10.11 -9.84 15.72
N CYS A 69 9.25 -8.96 15.21
CA CYS A 69 7.92 -8.74 15.81
C CYS A 69 6.95 -8.09 14.82
N GLY A 70 5.66 -8.24 15.09
CA GLY A 70 4.62 -7.46 14.43
C GLY A 70 4.47 -6.10 15.12
N ILE A 71 4.49 -5.02 14.33
CA ILE A 71 4.44 -3.65 14.85
C ILE A 71 3.02 -3.10 14.83
N ILE A 72 2.31 -3.28 13.71
CA ILE A 72 0.99 -2.70 13.48
C ILE A 72 0.17 -3.56 12.52
N ARG A 73 -1.15 -3.53 12.72
CA ARG A 73 -2.13 -3.98 11.73
C ARG A 73 -2.94 -2.78 11.28
N VAL A 74 -3.02 -2.56 9.98
CA VAL A 74 -3.78 -1.46 9.40
C VAL A 74 -4.86 -2.04 8.51
N PRO A 75 -6.16 -1.81 8.82
CA PRO A 75 -7.23 -2.22 7.95
C PRO A 75 -7.19 -1.40 6.66
N LEU A 76 -7.59 -2.03 5.56
CA LEU A 76 -7.83 -1.36 4.30
C LEU A 76 -9.27 -0.89 4.23
N ILE A 77 -9.48 0.26 3.63
CA ILE A 77 -10.81 0.83 3.37
C ILE A 77 -10.99 1.05 1.87
N MET A 78 -12.21 0.95 1.43
CA MET A 78 -12.62 1.29 0.07
C MET A 78 -13.02 2.77 0.04
N GLU A 79 -12.40 3.51 -0.86
CA GLU A 79 -12.67 4.94 -1.08
C GLU A 79 -13.18 5.13 -2.51
N VAL A 80 -14.27 5.87 -2.65
CA VAL A 80 -14.91 6.15 -3.94
C VAL A 80 -15.12 7.65 -4.06
N HIS A 81 -14.73 8.22 -5.21
CA HIS A 81 -14.91 9.63 -5.47
C HIS A 81 -16.42 9.97 -5.57
N PRO A 82 -16.88 11.12 -5.05
CA PRO A 82 -18.30 11.53 -5.07
C PRO A 82 -18.94 11.65 -6.45
N SER A 83 -18.15 11.72 -7.53
CA SER A 83 -18.69 11.69 -8.91
C SER A 83 -19.34 10.36 -9.28
N VAL A 84 -19.01 9.28 -8.55
CA VAL A 84 -19.66 7.98 -8.70
C VAL A 84 -20.88 7.95 -7.78
N PRO A 85 -22.11 7.89 -8.30
CA PRO A 85 -23.34 8.10 -7.53
C PRO A 85 -23.76 6.82 -6.77
N VAL A 86 -22.93 6.37 -5.82
CA VAL A 86 -23.14 5.14 -5.04
C VAL A 86 -22.92 5.40 -3.57
N LYS A 87 -23.58 4.63 -2.69
CA LYS A 87 -23.49 4.74 -1.23
C LYS A 87 -23.08 3.43 -0.55
N THR A 88 -23.13 2.33 -1.28
CA THR A 88 -22.83 1.00 -0.75
C THR A 88 -21.89 0.26 -1.69
N VAL A 89 -21.20 -0.76 -1.17
CA VAL A 89 -20.32 -1.64 -1.98
C VAL A 89 -21.13 -2.36 -3.07
N ALA A 90 -22.35 -2.79 -2.77
CA ALA A 90 -23.21 -3.47 -3.74
C ALA A 90 -23.58 -2.53 -4.90
N GLU A 91 -23.94 -1.29 -4.61
CA GLU A 91 -24.21 -0.27 -5.64
C GLU A 91 -22.97 0.03 -6.47
N PHE A 92 -21.80 0.13 -5.84
CA PHE A 92 -20.53 0.34 -6.56
C PHE A 92 -20.24 -0.81 -7.53
N ILE A 93 -20.39 -2.05 -7.08
CA ILE A 93 -20.19 -3.24 -7.93
C ILE A 93 -21.16 -3.21 -9.14
N ALA A 94 -22.43 -2.91 -8.90
CA ALA A 94 -23.42 -2.81 -9.96
C ALA A 94 -23.07 -1.69 -10.95
N TYR A 95 -22.66 -0.52 -10.43
CA TYR A 95 -22.24 0.62 -11.23
C TYR A 95 -21.02 0.31 -12.09
N ALA A 96 -19.96 -0.26 -11.50
CA ALA A 96 -18.73 -0.61 -12.21
C ALA A 96 -18.98 -1.64 -13.33
N LYS A 97 -19.87 -2.63 -13.09
CA LYS A 97 -20.28 -3.59 -14.12
C LYS A 97 -21.09 -2.97 -15.25
N ALA A 98 -21.90 -1.96 -14.95
CA ALA A 98 -22.67 -1.23 -15.97
C ALA A 98 -21.80 -0.27 -16.80
N HIS A 99 -20.60 0.08 -16.30
CA HIS A 99 -19.68 1.02 -16.95
C HIS A 99 -18.26 0.44 -17.09
N PRO A 100 -18.09 -0.66 -17.86
CA PRO A 100 -16.80 -1.34 -17.96
C PRO A 100 -15.71 -0.41 -18.50
N GLY A 101 -14.53 -0.44 -17.88
CA GLY A 101 -13.37 0.39 -18.24
C GLY A 101 -13.52 1.89 -17.98
N LYS A 102 -14.59 2.34 -17.30
CA LYS A 102 -14.82 3.78 -16.99
C LYS A 102 -14.39 4.20 -15.59
N ILE A 103 -14.06 3.25 -14.74
CA ILE A 103 -13.58 3.50 -13.38
C ILE A 103 -12.06 3.38 -13.38
N ASN A 104 -11.38 4.44 -13.01
CA ASN A 104 -9.95 4.41 -12.73
C ASN A 104 -9.72 3.96 -11.29
N MET A 105 -8.91 2.93 -11.13
CA MET A 105 -8.48 2.37 -9.86
C MET A 105 -7.03 2.77 -9.59
N GLY A 106 -6.82 3.74 -8.72
CA GLY A 106 -5.50 4.18 -8.35
C GLY A 106 -4.77 3.23 -7.40
N SER A 107 -3.45 3.16 -7.53
CA SER A 107 -2.60 2.45 -6.55
C SER A 107 -1.26 3.16 -6.37
N GLY A 108 -0.55 2.86 -5.28
CA GLY A 108 0.81 3.37 -5.03
C GLY A 108 1.89 2.70 -5.90
N GLY A 109 1.50 1.97 -6.93
CA GLY A 109 2.37 1.25 -7.87
C GLY A 109 2.08 -0.25 -7.93
N ILE A 110 2.62 -0.89 -8.97
CA ILE A 110 2.49 -2.32 -9.20
C ILE A 110 3.11 -3.11 -8.03
N GLY A 111 2.42 -4.14 -7.54
CA GLY A 111 2.87 -4.96 -6.41
C GLY A 111 2.62 -4.37 -5.02
N THR A 112 2.07 -3.16 -4.94
CA THR A 112 1.64 -2.61 -3.64
C THR A 112 0.39 -3.32 -3.11
N THR A 113 0.17 -3.25 -1.81
CA THR A 113 -1.06 -3.80 -1.18
C THR A 113 -2.32 -3.22 -1.81
N LEU A 114 -2.30 -1.93 -2.18
CA LEU A 114 -3.41 -1.25 -2.83
C LEU A 114 -3.73 -1.87 -4.20
N HIS A 115 -2.69 -2.11 -5.01
CA HIS A 115 -2.83 -2.76 -6.31
C HIS A 115 -3.44 -4.16 -6.18
N VAL A 116 -2.81 -5.02 -5.36
CA VAL A 116 -3.24 -6.41 -5.21
C VAL A 116 -4.65 -6.52 -4.61
N SER A 117 -5.01 -5.65 -3.66
CA SER A 117 -6.37 -5.61 -3.11
C SER A 117 -7.40 -5.15 -4.13
N GLY A 118 -7.05 -4.20 -4.99
CA GLY A 118 -7.91 -3.76 -6.08
C GLY A 118 -8.11 -4.84 -7.15
N GLU A 119 -7.04 -5.51 -7.55
CA GLU A 119 -7.13 -6.64 -8.50
C GLU A 119 -7.94 -7.82 -7.91
N LEU A 120 -7.76 -8.11 -6.61
CA LEU A 120 -8.58 -9.10 -5.93
C LEU A 120 -10.08 -8.71 -5.95
N PHE A 121 -10.36 -7.43 -5.69
CA PHE A 121 -11.73 -6.92 -5.76
C PHE A 121 -12.32 -7.09 -7.18
N LYS A 122 -11.58 -6.75 -8.24
CA LYS A 122 -11.98 -6.97 -9.63
C LYS A 122 -12.27 -8.45 -9.90
N MET A 123 -11.36 -9.32 -9.48
CA MET A 123 -11.51 -10.78 -9.66
C MET A 123 -12.75 -11.33 -8.95
N MET A 124 -12.99 -10.93 -7.70
CA MET A 124 -14.12 -11.42 -6.91
C MET A 124 -15.47 -10.89 -7.38
N THR A 125 -15.49 -9.68 -7.93
CA THR A 125 -16.75 -9.01 -8.32
C THR A 125 -17.05 -9.07 -9.81
N GLY A 126 -16.05 -9.31 -10.65
CA GLY A 126 -16.16 -9.19 -12.10
C GLY A 126 -16.29 -7.73 -12.57
N ALA A 127 -15.91 -6.75 -11.74
CA ALA A 127 -15.88 -5.34 -12.15
C ALA A 127 -14.68 -5.08 -13.06
N ASP A 128 -14.90 -4.46 -14.21
CA ASP A 128 -13.85 -4.04 -15.13
C ASP A 128 -13.46 -2.58 -14.83
N MET A 129 -12.25 -2.42 -14.24
CA MET A 129 -11.70 -1.13 -13.86
C MET A 129 -10.27 -0.98 -14.40
N LEU A 130 -9.92 0.22 -14.84
CA LEU A 130 -8.58 0.53 -15.34
C LEU A 130 -7.63 0.79 -14.15
N HIS A 131 -6.56 0.01 -14.04
CA HIS A 131 -5.54 0.25 -13.03
C HIS A 131 -4.60 1.40 -13.42
N VAL A 132 -4.47 2.39 -12.54
CA VAL A 132 -3.59 3.57 -12.68
C VAL A 132 -2.51 3.51 -11.59
N PRO A 133 -1.26 3.12 -11.93
CA PRO A 133 -0.18 3.05 -10.96
C PRO A 133 0.50 4.40 -10.77
N TYR A 134 0.63 4.85 -9.52
CA TYR A 134 1.35 6.05 -9.11
C TYR A 134 2.71 5.73 -8.49
N ARG A 135 3.59 6.73 -8.41
CA ARG A 135 4.90 6.60 -7.74
C ARG A 135 4.82 6.84 -6.22
N GLY A 136 3.63 6.77 -5.64
CA GLY A 136 3.39 6.94 -4.20
C GLY A 136 2.00 7.46 -3.89
N ALA A 137 1.64 7.46 -2.61
CA ALA A 137 0.29 7.80 -2.16
C ALA A 137 -0.09 9.27 -2.39
N GLY A 138 0.88 10.20 -2.41
CA GLY A 138 0.59 11.63 -2.51
C GLY A 138 -0.09 12.02 -3.84
N SER A 139 0.48 11.61 -4.97
CA SER A 139 -0.08 11.87 -6.31
C SER A 139 -1.41 11.14 -6.51
N MET A 140 -1.48 9.86 -6.10
CA MET A 140 -2.70 9.06 -6.16
C MET A 140 -3.87 9.74 -5.42
N LEU A 141 -3.62 10.23 -4.20
CA LEU A 141 -4.65 10.91 -3.40
C LEU A 141 -5.06 12.26 -4.01
N THR A 142 -4.13 12.97 -4.64
CA THR A 142 -4.44 14.23 -5.35
C THR A 142 -5.38 13.97 -6.53
N ASP A 143 -5.13 12.91 -7.30
CA ASP A 143 -5.93 12.55 -8.46
C ASP A 143 -7.30 11.97 -8.07
N LEU A 144 -7.38 11.23 -6.95
CA LEU A 144 -8.68 10.86 -6.39
C LEU A 144 -9.49 12.11 -5.99
N LEU A 145 -8.89 13.08 -5.30
CA LEU A 145 -9.57 14.32 -4.91
C LEU A 145 -9.98 15.15 -6.12
N GLY A 146 -9.21 15.09 -7.20
CA GLY A 146 -9.50 15.77 -8.48
C GLY A 146 -10.49 15.02 -9.39
N GLY A 147 -10.92 13.81 -8.98
CA GLY A 147 -11.83 12.97 -9.76
C GLY A 147 -11.18 12.29 -10.97
N GLN A 148 -9.86 12.30 -11.10
CA GLN A 148 -9.13 11.56 -12.13
C GLN A 148 -9.16 10.05 -11.83
N ASP A 149 -9.03 9.66 -10.55
CA ASP A 149 -9.34 8.35 -10.05
C ASP A 149 -10.73 8.34 -9.41
N GLN A 150 -11.46 7.25 -9.58
CA GLN A 150 -12.78 7.08 -8.98
C GLN A 150 -12.79 6.06 -7.84
N PHE A 151 -11.78 5.21 -7.75
CA PHE A 151 -11.73 4.11 -6.80
C PHE A 151 -10.34 3.85 -6.25
N LEU A 152 -10.24 3.67 -4.94
CA LEU A 152 -9.04 3.20 -4.24
C LEU A 152 -9.40 2.16 -3.18
N ILE A 153 -8.46 1.26 -2.90
CA ILE A 153 -8.41 0.51 -1.63
C ILE A 153 -7.15 0.98 -0.89
N ASN A 154 -7.32 1.64 0.23
CA ASN A 154 -6.26 2.38 0.89
C ASN A 154 -6.16 2.02 2.39
N PRO A 155 -4.98 2.07 3.02
CA PRO A 155 -4.88 1.95 4.47
C PRO A 155 -5.71 3.03 5.19
N LEU A 156 -6.38 2.65 6.28
CA LEU A 156 -7.20 3.57 7.09
C LEU A 156 -6.44 4.82 7.53
N THR A 157 -5.12 4.75 7.64
CA THR A 157 -4.26 5.92 7.93
C THR A 157 -4.32 7.00 6.84
N GLY A 158 -4.64 6.64 5.60
CA GLY A 158 -4.88 7.58 4.50
C GLY A 158 -6.13 8.44 4.70
N LEU A 159 -7.15 7.91 5.40
CA LEU A 159 -8.40 8.62 5.68
C LEU A 159 -8.20 9.92 6.47
N ASN A 160 -7.22 9.98 7.36
CA ASN A 160 -6.89 11.19 8.10
C ASN A 160 -6.38 12.33 7.20
N PHE A 161 -5.76 12.00 6.08
CA PHE A 161 -5.35 12.98 5.09
C PHE A 161 -6.59 13.57 4.37
N PHE A 162 -7.55 12.73 4.03
CA PHE A 162 -8.84 13.16 3.45
C PHE A 162 -9.63 14.06 4.39
N LYS A 163 -9.76 13.66 5.66
CA LYS A 163 -10.46 14.45 6.68
C LYS A 163 -9.95 15.88 6.77
N ARG A 164 -8.62 16.03 6.81
CA ARG A 164 -7.99 17.35 6.94
C ARG A 164 -8.18 18.23 5.71
N ARG A 165 -8.24 17.65 4.51
CA ARG A 165 -8.27 18.39 3.25
C ARG A 165 -9.69 18.65 2.72
N MET A 166 -10.64 17.78 3.04
CA MET A 166 -12.04 17.92 2.61
C MET A 166 -12.98 18.46 3.68
N GLY A 167 -12.48 18.75 4.89
CA GLY A 167 -13.31 19.27 5.99
C GLY A 167 -14.40 18.30 6.44
N LEU A 168 -14.27 16.99 6.15
CA LEU A 168 -15.26 15.98 6.49
C LEU A 168 -15.11 15.58 7.98
N ALA A 169 -16.12 15.90 8.76
CA ALA A 169 -16.36 15.27 10.06
C ALA A 169 -16.93 13.87 9.80
N LEU A 170 -16.23 12.81 10.20
CA LEU A 170 -16.85 11.49 10.33
C LEU A 170 -17.48 11.44 11.71
N ASN A 171 -18.77 11.27 11.77
CA ASN A 171 -19.51 10.88 12.97
C ASN A 171 -19.27 9.40 13.25
#